data_16087c24e65a4308c078a7c19656f3c2
#
_entry.id   16087c24e65a4308c078a7c19656f3c2
#
_cell.length_a   1.000
_cell.length_b   1.000
_cell.length_c   1.000
_cell.angle_alpha   90.00
_cell.angle_beta   90.00
_cell.angle_gamma   90.00
#
_symmetry.space_group_name_H-M   'P 1'
#
loop_
_entity.id
_entity.type
_entity.pdbx_description
1 polymer ?
#
loop_
_entity_poly.entity_id
_entity_poly.type
_entity_poly.pdbx_seq_one_letter_code
_entity_poly.pdbx_strand_id
1 'polypeptide(L)'
;MISKSYKVLWVCIVLMFTSTQFIIAQDFYVSDSNGSDNYSGTLEAPFKTINKGISMVSAGGTVYVMDGIYQNENYGTVDPSTNTNMDNPHVVTINKSGAEGAYITLRNYPGPV
;
A
#
# COMPACT_ATOMS: atom_id res chain seq x y z
N MET A 1 -25.64 48.43 12.02
CA MET A 1 -26.26 47.23 11.47
C MET A 1 -25.37 46.44 10.50
N ILE A 2 -24.10 46.70 10.55
CA ILE A 2 -23.09 46.09 9.73
C ILE A 2 -22.68 44.70 10.29
N SER A 3 -23.04 44.37 11.55
CA SER A 3 -22.59 43.17 12.26
C SER A 3 -23.22 41.84 11.81
N LYS A 4 -24.33 41.85 11.08
CA LYS A 4 -24.97 40.62 10.61
C LYS A 4 -24.38 40.06 9.31
N SER A 5 -23.77 40.91 8.47
CA SER A 5 -23.16 40.49 7.21
C SER A 5 -21.84 39.78 7.42
N TYR A 6 -21.11 40.07 8.47
CA TYR A 6 -19.82 39.41 8.73
C TYR A 6 -19.97 37.96 9.16
N LYS A 7 -21.00 37.61 9.90
CA LYS A 7 -21.23 36.25 10.38
C LYS A 7 -21.54 35.30 9.22
N VAL A 8 -22.32 35.79 8.26
CA VAL A 8 -22.65 35.00 7.05
C VAL A 8 -21.41 34.83 6.14
N LEU A 9 -20.60 35.90 6.03
CA LEU A 9 -19.36 35.86 5.25
C LEU A 9 -18.33 34.90 5.86
N TRP A 10 -18.17 34.87 7.16
CA TRP A 10 -17.31 33.95 7.88
C TRP A 10 -17.76 32.48 7.71
N VAL A 11 -19.05 32.23 7.80
CA VAL A 11 -19.60 30.88 7.58
C VAL A 11 -19.38 30.41 6.16
N CYS A 12 -19.52 31.27 5.15
CA CYS A 12 -19.23 30.94 3.76
C CYS A 12 -17.73 30.68 3.51
N ILE A 13 -16.84 31.44 4.17
CA ILE A 13 -15.39 31.26 4.07
C ILE A 13 -14.97 29.94 4.73
N VAL A 14 -15.53 29.58 5.88
CA VAL A 14 -15.27 28.32 6.57
C VAL A 14 -15.78 27.11 5.75
N LEU A 15 -16.89 27.24 5.04
CA LEU A 15 -17.42 26.21 4.15
C LEU A 15 -16.61 26.06 2.86
N MET A 16 -15.87 27.08 2.42
CA MET A 16 -14.96 26.99 1.26
C MET A 16 -13.64 26.28 1.57
N PHE A 17 -13.29 26.10 2.82
CA PHE A 17 -12.14 25.33 3.28
C PHE A 17 -12.44 23.85 3.53
N THR A 18 -13.49 23.29 2.91
CA THR A 18 -13.58 21.85 2.77
C THR A 18 -12.43 21.40 1.86
N SER A 19 -11.32 21.09 2.48
CA SER A 19 -10.16 20.54 1.82
C SER A 19 -10.60 19.30 1.04
N THR A 20 -10.64 19.41 -0.27
CA THR A 20 -10.66 18.23 -1.13
C THR A 20 -9.39 17.47 -0.82
N GLN A 21 -9.51 16.44 -0.02
CA GLN A 21 -8.44 15.48 0.20
C GLN A 21 -8.22 14.77 -1.13
N PHE A 22 -7.26 15.24 -1.91
CA PHE A 22 -6.77 14.45 -3.03
C PHE A 22 -6.07 13.22 -2.44
N ILE A 23 -6.75 12.10 -2.45
CA ILE A 23 -6.11 10.82 -2.22
C ILE A 23 -5.27 10.55 -3.46
N ILE A 24 -4.00 10.91 -3.39
CA ILE A 24 -3.04 10.55 -4.42
C ILE A 24 -2.74 9.07 -4.22
N ALA A 25 -3.08 8.25 -5.20
CA ALA A 25 -2.66 6.86 -5.22
C ALA A 25 -1.13 6.81 -5.17
N GLN A 26 -0.58 6.11 -4.18
CA GLN A 26 0.87 5.99 -4.00
C GLN A 26 1.33 4.64 -4.50
N ASP A 27 2.42 4.66 -5.26
CA ASP A 27 3.13 3.46 -5.70
C ASP A 27 4.15 3.03 -4.67
N PHE A 28 4.34 1.72 -4.54
CA PHE A 28 5.31 1.13 -3.63
C PHE A 28 6.23 0.17 -4.38
N TYR A 29 7.44 0.04 -3.85
CA TYR A 29 8.49 -0.81 -4.40
C TYR A 29 8.86 -1.90 -3.42
N VAL A 30 9.12 -3.09 -3.93
CA VAL A 30 9.47 -4.28 -3.16
C VAL A 30 10.74 -4.88 -3.74
N SER A 31 11.72 -5.17 -2.88
CA SER A 31 12.97 -5.81 -3.25
C SER A 31 13.37 -6.84 -2.20
N ASP A 32 13.52 -8.09 -2.61
CA ASP A 32 13.99 -9.15 -1.72
C ASP A 32 15.42 -8.90 -1.22
N SER A 33 16.30 -8.48 -2.10
CA SER A 33 17.72 -8.31 -1.80
C SER A 33 18.07 -7.03 -1.04
N ASN A 34 17.37 -5.92 -1.36
CA ASN A 34 17.71 -4.59 -0.84
C ASN A 34 16.58 -3.99 0.02
N GLY A 35 15.51 -4.71 0.22
CA GLY A 35 14.33 -4.23 0.92
C GLY A 35 14.34 -4.48 2.42
N SER A 36 13.51 -3.72 3.13
CA SER A 36 13.12 -3.95 4.51
C SER A 36 11.68 -3.49 4.71
N ASP A 37 10.90 -4.28 5.43
CA ASP A 37 9.52 -3.91 5.74
C ASP A 37 9.42 -2.73 6.73
N ASN A 38 10.54 -2.29 7.27
CA ASN A 38 10.67 -1.07 8.06
C ASN A 38 10.99 0.18 7.22
N TYR A 39 11.23 0.02 5.94
CA TYR A 39 11.47 1.13 5.03
C TYR A 39 10.16 1.78 4.57
N SER A 40 10.28 2.85 3.82
CA SER A 40 9.13 3.65 3.36
C SER A 40 8.43 3.07 2.12
N GLY A 41 9.02 2.08 1.45
CA GLY A 41 8.49 1.49 0.22
C GLY A 41 8.74 2.31 -1.04
N THR A 42 9.67 3.25 -0.99
CA THR A 42 10.12 4.01 -2.16
C THR A 42 11.13 3.20 -2.99
N LEU A 43 11.48 3.69 -4.17
CA LEU A 43 12.48 3.06 -5.02
C LEU A 43 13.85 2.95 -4.32
N GLU A 44 14.23 3.97 -3.55
CA GLU A 44 15.49 4.05 -2.81
C GLU A 44 15.47 3.27 -1.48
N ALA A 45 14.27 3.06 -0.93
CA ALA A 45 14.05 2.35 0.33
C ALA A 45 12.85 1.40 0.19
N PRO A 46 12.96 0.34 -0.62
CA PRO A 46 11.86 -0.57 -0.91
C PRO A 46 11.47 -1.43 0.30
N PHE A 47 10.26 -1.92 0.30
CA PHE A 47 9.86 -2.98 1.22
C PHE A 47 10.56 -4.30 0.87
N LYS A 48 10.67 -5.20 1.83
CA LYS A 48 11.24 -6.54 1.59
C LYS A 48 10.20 -7.51 1.04
N THR A 49 8.99 -7.45 1.51
CA THR A 49 7.94 -8.43 1.19
C THR A 49 6.84 -7.83 0.32
N ILE A 50 6.32 -8.66 -0.58
CA ILE A 50 5.18 -8.27 -1.42
C ILE A 50 3.95 -8.03 -0.55
N ASN A 51 3.76 -8.81 0.51
CA ASN A 51 2.67 -8.64 1.45
C ASN A 51 2.68 -7.25 2.11
N LYS A 52 3.87 -6.73 2.44
CA LYS A 52 4.00 -5.37 2.98
C LYS A 52 3.57 -4.34 1.95
N GLY A 53 4.02 -4.46 0.71
CA GLY A 53 3.60 -3.58 -0.38
C GLY A 53 2.09 -3.56 -0.57
N ILE A 54 1.46 -4.74 -0.61
CA ILE A 54 0.01 -4.87 -0.74
C ILE A 54 -0.72 -4.28 0.48
N SER A 55 -0.19 -4.43 1.68
CA SER A 55 -0.80 -3.87 2.89
C SER A 55 -0.85 -2.34 2.88
N MET A 56 0.12 -1.71 2.22
CA MET A 56 0.27 -0.24 2.20
C MET A 56 -0.41 0.42 1.01
N VAL A 57 -0.54 -0.26 -0.12
CA VAL A 57 -1.11 0.32 -1.33
C VAL A 57 -2.62 0.56 -1.16
N SER A 58 -3.12 1.61 -1.76
CA SER A 58 -4.54 1.94 -1.84
C SER A 58 -5.05 1.89 -3.28
N ALA A 59 -6.36 2.03 -3.44
CA ALA A 59 -7.00 2.03 -4.76
C ALA A 59 -6.31 3.00 -5.73
N GLY A 60 -6.01 2.54 -6.93
CA GLY A 60 -5.29 3.27 -7.97
C GLY A 60 -3.77 3.20 -7.88
N GLY A 61 -3.21 2.65 -6.80
CA GLY A 61 -1.77 2.50 -6.63
C GLY A 61 -1.21 1.22 -7.23
N THR A 62 0.11 1.20 -7.38
CA THR A 62 0.85 0.06 -7.93
C THR A 62 1.90 -0.43 -6.95
N VAL A 63 2.02 -1.74 -6.83
CA VAL A 63 3.15 -2.38 -6.15
C VAL A 63 4.10 -2.93 -7.21
N TYR A 64 5.29 -2.36 -7.27
CA TYR A 64 6.36 -2.77 -8.17
C TYR A 64 7.27 -3.79 -7.48
N VAL A 65 7.36 -4.97 -8.04
CA VAL A 65 8.20 -6.06 -7.52
C VAL A 65 9.47 -6.16 -8.34
N MET A 66 10.61 -5.94 -7.69
CA MET A 66 11.92 -6.07 -8.31
C MET A 66 12.33 -7.53 -8.43
N ASP A 67 13.34 -7.80 -9.23
CA ASP A 67 13.90 -9.14 -9.36
C ASP A 67 14.35 -9.67 -7.99
N GLY A 68 14.07 -10.95 -7.76
CA GLY A 68 14.37 -11.60 -6.49
C GLY A 68 13.66 -12.93 -6.33
N ILE A 69 13.95 -13.60 -5.23
CA ILE A 69 13.31 -14.85 -4.84
C ILE A 69 12.43 -14.59 -3.62
N TYR A 70 11.15 -14.49 -3.84
CA TYR A 70 10.17 -14.23 -2.80
C TYR A 70 9.62 -15.55 -2.27
N GLN A 71 9.93 -15.84 -1.02
CA GLN A 71 9.53 -17.07 -0.34
C GLN A 71 8.69 -16.74 0.88
N ASN A 72 7.83 -17.68 1.24
CA ASN A 72 7.19 -17.63 2.55
C ASN A 72 8.20 -18.07 3.61
N GLU A 73 8.62 -17.17 4.46
CA GLU A 73 9.61 -17.46 5.53
C GLU A 73 9.11 -18.53 6.51
N ASN A 74 7.81 -18.72 6.56
CA ASN A 74 7.17 -19.73 7.41
C ASN A 74 6.86 -21.05 6.68
N TYR A 75 7.21 -21.14 5.39
CA TYR A 75 6.99 -22.35 4.63
C TYR A 75 7.91 -23.48 5.13
N GLY A 76 7.32 -24.51 5.64
CA GLY A 76 8.04 -25.67 6.15
C GLY A 76 8.38 -25.65 7.64
N THR A 77 8.01 -24.60 8.37
CA THR A 77 8.02 -24.67 9.82
C THR A 77 6.80 -25.46 10.28
N VAL A 78 7.05 -26.68 10.68
CA VAL A 78 6.02 -27.54 11.30
C VAL A 78 5.96 -27.20 12.77
N ASP A 79 4.80 -26.79 13.24
CA ASP A 79 4.56 -26.79 14.68
C ASP A 79 4.34 -28.23 15.14
N PRO A 80 5.29 -28.80 15.89
CA PRO A 80 5.16 -30.20 16.30
C PRO A 80 4.03 -30.43 17.31
N SER A 81 3.47 -29.38 17.88
CA SER A 81 2.39 -29.50 18.87
C SER A 81 1.02 -29.60 18.23
N THR A 82 0.85 -29.05 17.05
CA THR A 82 -0.46 -29.00 16.36
C THR A 82 -0.52 -29.87 15.12
N ASN A 83 0.63 -30.35 14.64
CA ASN A 83 0.77 -31.05 13.36
C ASN A 83 0.08 -30.33 12.19
N THR A 84 -0.05 -29.02 12.32
CA THR A 84 -0.60 -28.15 11.30
C THR A 84 0.55 -27.47 10.56
N ASN A 85 1.01 -28.10 9.51
CA ASN A 85 2.01 -27.55 8.60
C ASN A 85 1.35 -26.72 7.50
N MET A 86 0.21 -26.11 7.81
CA MET A 86 -0.65 -25.72 6.71
C MET A 86 -0.93 -24.27 6.62
N ASP A 87 -0.31 -23.46 7.45
CA ASP A 87 -1.06 -22.29 7.77
C ASP A 87 -0.92 -21.16 6.79
N ASN A 88 -0.01 -21.21 5.88
CA ASN A 88 -0.07 -20.33 4.72
C ASN A 88 0.96 -20.72 3.66
N PRO A 89 0.61 -21.60 2.72
CA PRO A 89 1.52 -21.93 1.63
C PRO A 89 1.68 -20.77 0.65
N HIS A 90 0.98 -19.68 0.87
CA HIS A 90 0.99 -18.55 -0.05
C HIS A 90 2.12 -17.57 0.29
N VAL A 91 2.91 -17.25 -0.70
CA VAL A 91 3.91 -16.17 -0.62
C VAL A 91 3.24 -14.80 -0.56
N VAL A 92 2.09 -14.70 -1.19
CA VAL A 92 1.34 -13.45 -1.31
C VAL A 92 -0.12 -13.67 -0.97
N THR A 93 -0.64 -12.85 -0.08
CA THR A 93 -2.06 -12.81 0.23
C THR A 93 -2.64 -11.46 -0.19
N ILE A 94 -3.57 -11.48 -1.13
CA ILE A 94 -4.26 -10.28 -1.60
C ILE A 94 -5.61 -10.20 -0.89
N ASN A 95 -5.71 -9.33 0.09
CA ASN A 95 -6.91 -9.10 0.89
C ASN A 95 -7.48 -7.68 0.71
N LYS A 96 -7.06 -6.99 -0.34
CA LYS A 96 -7.51 -5.64 -0.67
C LYS A 96 -8.13 -5.62 -2.06
N SER A 97 -9.07 -4.72 -2.21
CA SER A 97 -9.70 -4.41 -3.49
C SER A 97 -9.42 -2.97 -3.89
N GLY A 98 -9.25 -2.74 -5.18
CA GLY A 98 -9.30 -1.40 -5.75
C GLY A 98 -10.75 -0.89 -5.84
N ALA A 99 -10.94 0.14 -6.63
CA ALA A 99 -12.25 0.67 -6.97
C ALA A 99 -12.43 0.69 -8.50
N GLU A 100 -13.65 0.90 -8.96
CA GLU A 100 -13.90 1.08 -10.37
C GLU A 100 -13.09 2.26 -10.93
N GLY A 101 -12.31 2.03 -11.98
CA GLY A 101 -11.39 3.02 -12.55
C GLY A 101 -10.14 3.31 -11.71
N ALA A 102 -9.96 2.64 -10.57
CA ALA A 102 -8.82 2.82 -9.68
C ALA A 102 -8.35 1.46 -9.13
N TYR A 103 -7.90 0.59 -10.00
CA TYR A 103 -7.44 -0.74 -9.64
C TYR A 103 -6.11 -0.70 -8.87
N ILE A 104 -5.93 -1.63 -7.95
CA ILE A 104 -4.62 -1.92 -7.38
C ILE A 104 -3.88 -2.81 -8.37
N THR A 105 -2.67 -2.41 -8.73
CA THR A 105 -1.85 -3.14 -9.69
C THR A 105 -0.64 -3.75 -8.98
N LEU A 106 -0.41 -5.02 -9.20
CA LEU A 106 0.84 -5.71 -8.84
C LEU A 106 1.57 -6.05 -10.14
N ARG A 107 2.79 -5.58 -10.30
CA ARG A 107 3.58 -5.84 -11.50
C ARG A 107 5.08 -5.89 -11.19
N ASN A 108 5.83 -6.51 -12.08
CA ASN A 108 7.28 -6.43 -12.00
C ASN A 108 7.76 -4.99 -12.19
N TYR A 109 8.77 -4.62 -11.42
CA TYR A 109 9.52 -3.40 -11.74
C TYR A 109 10.20 -3.62 -13.09
N PRO A 110 10.07 -2.67 -14.01
CA PRO A 110 10.66 -2.85 -15.31
C PRO A 110 12.15 -3.00 -15.14
N GLY A 111 12.57 -4.25 -15.20
CA GLY A 111 13.95 -4.54 -15.38
C GLY A 111 14.46 -3.90 -16.68
N PRO A 112 15.74 -3.92 -16.92
CA PRO A 112 16.29 -3.43 -18.18
C PRO A 112 15.58 -4.14 -19.31
N VAL A 113 15.09 -3.35 -20.19
CA VAL A 113 14.43 -3.79 -21.42
C VAL A 113 15.46 -4.51 -22.27
#